data_420bd28db15a339bb413bb131f79f11d
#
_entry.id   420bd28db15a339bb413bb131f79f11d
#
_cell.length_a   1.000
_cell.length_b   1.000
_cell.length_c   1.000
_cell.angle_alpha   90.00
_cell.angle_beta   90.00
_cell.angle_gamma   90.00
#
_symmetry.space_group_name_H-M   'P 1'
#
loop_
_entity.id
_entity.type
_entity.pdbx_description
1 polymer ?
#
loop_
_entity_poly.entity_id
_entity_poly.type
_entity_poly.pdbx_seq_one_letter_code
_entity_poly.pdbx_strand_id
1 'polypeptide(L)'
;MANVIINDTHLTDIADSIRGKNGTNNKYKPSEMASAIQGISTKEDLSNELNAQETLLNNQTSKLSIAINNLKNKVSGGADTSEIEDAFITHTISGDYVNDRVTKVKYGTFYEDTNLTSVSFPNVTNVESYAFYKCTSLENIDIPRLQSASQYTFAYTKPSSINFPLLETISTYTFAYITVPCSVNLPSLKTTSNSSFRDSKGISRVDLAIATKIDNLCFYYCNNLETLILRKSDAICTLQNTNAFTGTKIASGTGYIYVPDNLVEEYKVATNWSSFASQIKPLSELGV
;
A
#
# COMPACT_ATOMS: atom_id res chain seq x y z
N MET A 1 6.16 13.52 56.75
CA MET A 1 7.23 13.48 55.72
C MET A 1 8.48 12.95 56.42
N ALA A 2 8.99 11.79 55.97
CA ALA A 2 10.23 11.28 56.57
C ALA A 2 11.41 12.13 56.06
N ASN A 3 12.16 12.68 56.96
CA ASN A 3 13.41 13.36 56.62
C ASN A 3 14.43 12.31 56.22
N VAL A 4 14.74 12.27 54.93
CA VAL A 4 15.85 11.46 54.41
C VAL A 4 17.15 12.19 54.74
N ILE A 5 17.96 11.59 55.63
CA ILE A 5 19.31 12.11 55.92
C ILE A 5 20.19 11.69 54.73
N ILE A 6 20.57 12.66 53.93
CA ILE A 6 21.54 12.45 52.84
C ILE A 6 22.93 12.72 53.43
N ASN A 7 23.79 11.70 53.43
CA ASN A 7 25.17 11.84 53.88
C ASN A 7 26.11 12.21 52.70
N ASP A 8 27.34 12.59 53.02
CA ASP A 8 28.34 13.00 52.01
C ASP A 8 28.61 11.94 50.94
N THR A 9 28.47 10.66 51.27
CA THR A 9 28.64 9.55 50.31
C THR A 9 27.52 9.57 49.26
N HIS A 10 26.27 9.74 49.70
CA HIS A 10 25.15 9.82 48.76
C HIS A 10 25.24 11.04 47.83
N LEU A 11 25.73 12.20 48.37
CA LEU A 11 25.95 13.39 47.54
C LEU A 11 27.06 13.18 46.52
N THR A 12 28.09 12.40 46.86
CA THR A 12 29.18 12.06 45.95
C THR A 12 28.67 11.15 44.85
N ASP A 13 27.90 10.09 45.21
CA ASP A 13 27.33 9.17 44.24
C ASP A 13 26.38 9.85 43.23
N ILE A 14 25.58 10.78 43.71
CA ILE A 14 24.71 11.61 42.85
C ILE A 14 25.57 12.49 41.93
N ALA A 15 26.60 13.13 42.46
CA ALA A 15 27.49 13.99 41.69
C ALA A 15 28.25 13.17 40.60
N ASP A 16 28.65 11.94 40.88
CA ASP A 16 29.32 11.04 39.95
C ASP A 16 28.34 10.56 38.86
N SER A 17 27.12 10.29 39.26
CA SER A 17 26.05 9.93 38.27
C SER A 17 25.73 11.09 37.33
N ILE A 18 25.70 12.34 37.82
CA ILE A 18 25.52 13.54 37.01
C ILE A 18 26.68 13.74 36.06
N ARG A 19 27.93 13.61 36.53
CA ARG A 19 29.14 13.70 35.69
C ARG A 19 29.12 12.66 34.57
N GLY A 20 28.79 11.43 34.91
CA GLY A 20 28.68 10.35 33.93
C GLY A 20 27.67 10.64 32.81
N LYS A 21 26.54 11.27 33.15
CA LYS A 21 25.50 11.64 32.19
C LYS A 21 25.80 12.88 31.37
N ASN A 22 26.43 13.88 31.97
CA ASN A 22 26.76 15.15 31.30
C ASN A 22 28.09 15.08 30.54
N GLY A 23 28.85 13.99 30.63
CA GLY A 23 30.17 13.86 30.01
C GLY A 23 31.21 14.84 30.53
N THR A 24 31.01 15.41 31.76
CA THR A 24 31.90 16.41 32.36
C THR A 24 32.64 15.83 33.55
N ASN A 25 33.86 16.36 33.79
CA ASN A 25 34.65 16.04 34.99
C ASN A 25 34.50 17.10 36.11
N ASN A 26 33.51 17.98 36.01
CA ASN A 26 33.32 19.04 36.96
C ASN A 26 32.90 18.51 38.34
N LYS A 27 33.46 19.07 39.38
CA LYS A 27 33.04 18.82 40.77
C LYS A 27 31.93 19.81 41.12
N TYR A 28 30.75 19.28 41.44
CA TYR A 28 29.60 20.09 41.84
C TYR A 28 29.53 20.22 43.37
N LYS A 29 29.30 21.43 43.86
CA LYS A 29 28.87 21.64 45.22
C LYS A 29 27.38 21.32 45.35
N PRO A 30 26.87 20.98 46.54
CA PRO A 30 25.45 20.71 46.74
C PRO A 30 24.53 21.82 46.21
N SER A 31 24.95 23.07 46.30
CA SER A 31 24.20 24.23 45.77
C SER A 31 24.16 24.32 44.25
N GLU A 32 25.06 23.64 43.55
CA GLU A 32 25.17 23.63 42.07
C GLU A 32 24.49 22.42 41.46
N MET A 33 24.17 21.42 42.29
CA MET A 33 23.60 20.15 41.79
C MET A 33 22.23 20.31 41.12
N ALA A 34 21.40 21.21 41.63
CA ALA A 34 20.08 21.47 41.03
C ALA A 34 20.21 21.96 39.57
N SER A 35 21.14 22.89 39.31
CA SER A 35 21.41 23.42 37.98
C SER A 35 22.06 22.36 37.06
N ALA A 36 22.94 21.54 37.66
CA ALA A 36 23.58 20.43 36.90
C ALA A 36 22.57 19.33 36.51
N ILE A 37 21.58 19.04 37.38
CA ILE A 37 20.49 18.11 37.12
C ILE A 37 19.58 18.65 36.01
N GLN A 38 19.30 19.96 35.99
CA GLN A 38 18.51 20.60 34.93
C GLN A 38 19.18 20.53 33.56
N GLY A 39 20.51 20.42 33.52
CA GLY A 39 21.27 20.20 32.27
C GLY A 39 21.32 18.74 31.80
N ILE A 40 20.72 17.79 32.53
CA ILE A 40 20.62 16.42 32.11
C ILE A 40 19.40 16.29 31.17
N SER A 41 19.65 15.90 29.95
CA SER A 41 18.58 15.64 28.99
C SER A 41 17.56 14.65 29.54
N THR A 42 16.32 15.03 29.53
CA THR A 42 15.21 14.14 29.93
C THR A 42 15.09 12.98 28.94
N LYS A 43 14.37 11.93 29.33
CA LYS A 43 14.06 10.83 28.41
C LYS A 43 13.33 11.35 27.16
N GLU A 44 12.50 12.37 27.33
CA GLU A 44 11.76 13.04 26.26
C GLU A 44 12.68 13.82 25.34
N ASP A 45 13.63 14.58 25.90
CA ASP A 45 14.63 15.34 25.12
C ASP A 45 15.50 14.39 24.29
N LEU A 46 15.98 13.29 24.88
CA LEU A 46 16.76 12.27 24.19
C LEU A 46 15.94 11.57 23.10
N SER A 47 14.66 11.33 23.34
CA SER A 47 13.76 10.75 22.32
C SER A 47 13.55 11.71 21.16
N ASN A 48 13.36 13.01 21.44
CA ASN A 48 13.20 14.04 20.41
C ASN A 48 14.48 14.21 19.58
N GLU A 49 15.64 14.19 20.23
CA GLU A 49 16.93 14.26 19.53
C GLU A 49 17.17 13.02 18.66
N LEU A 50 16.84 11.82 19.15
CA LEU A 50 16.92 10.58 18.39
C LEU A 50 16.01 10.63 17.16
N ASN A 51 14.75 11.05 17.31
CA ASN A 51 13.81 11.22 16.22
C ASN A 51 14.30 12.25 15.18
N ALA A 52 14.93 13.35 15.65
CA ALA A 52 15.52 14.33 14.75
C ALA A 52 16.72 13.77 13.98
N GLN A 53 17.56 12.96 14.61
CA GLN A 53 18.69 12.29 13.97
C GLN A 53 18.23 11.20 12.99
N GLU A 54 17.19 10.43 13.33
CA GLU A 54 16.58 9.47 12.42
C GLU A 54 16.01 10.18 11.19
N THR A 55 15.33 11.31 11.37
CA THR A 55 14.83 12.14 10.27
C THR A 55 15.96 12.64 9.37
N LEU A 56 17.06 13.10 9.98
CA LEU A 56 18.24 13.56 9.23
C LEU A 56 18.89 12.42 8.45
N LEU A 57 19.05 11.26 9.07
CA LEU A 57 19.60 10.06 8.43
C LEU A 57 18.74 9.63 7.25
N ASN A 58 17.43 9.61 7.43
CA ASN A 58 16.48 9.28 6.38
C ASN A 58 16.57 10.26 5.19
N ASN A 59 16.68 11.57 5.47
CA ASN A 59 16.89 12.59 4.45
C ASN A 59 18.23 12.42 3.71
N GLN A 60 19.28 12.06 4.43
CA GLN A 60 20.60 11.80 3.81
C GLN A 60 20.56 10.54 2.95
N THR A 61 19.90 9.48 3.41
CA THR A 61 19.71 8.24 2.65
C THR A 61 18.94 8.49 1.37
N SER A 62 17.86 9.28 1.42
CA SER A 62 17.09 9.70 0.24
C SER A 62 17.94 10.48 -0.76
N LYS A 63 18.72 11.46 -0.29
CA LYS A 63 19.64 12.24 -1.14
C LYS A 63 20.72 11.35 -1.78
N LEU A 64 21.24 10.39 -1.02
CA LEU A 64 22.23 9.43 -1.52
C LEU A 64 21.63 8.52 -2.59
N SER A 65 20.41 8.03 -2.39
CA SER A 65 19.69 7.22 -3.37
C SER A 65 19.46 7.99 -4.68
N ILE A 66 19.05 9.26 -4.60
CA ILE A 66 18.92 10.15 -5.77
C ILE A 66 20.27 10.35 -6.46
N ALA A 67 21.35 10.58 -5.70
CA ALA A 67 22.68 10.76 -6.25
C ALA A 67 23.20 9.49 -6.93
N ILE A 68 22.95 8.32 -6.35
CA ILE A 68 23.29 7.01 -6.93
C ILE A 68 22.51 6.80 -8.22
N ASN A 69 21.22 7.10 -8.26
CA ASN A 69 20.40 6.99 -9.47
C ASN A 69 20.89 7.95 -10.57
N ASN A 70 21.25 9.18 -10.21
CA ASN A 70 21.83 10.15 -11.15
C ASN A 70 23.19 9.68 -11.69
N LEU A 71 24.02 9.04 -10.85
CA LEU A 71 25.30 8.47 -11.28
C LEU A 71 25.10 7.26 -12.20
N LYS A 72 24.17 6.36 -11.85
CA LYS A 72 23.77 5.22 -12.70
C LYS A 72 23.28 5.72 -14.06
N ASN A 73 22.49 6.77 -14.08
CA ASN A 73 22.02 7.43 -15.31
C ASN A 73 23.16 7.97 -16.18
N LYS A 74 24.25 8.45 -15.57
CA LYS A 74 25.43 8.96 -16.28
C LYS A 74 26.38 7.86 -16.76
N VAL A 75 26.45 6.72 -16.08
CA VAL A 75 27.31 5.58 -16.40
C VAL A 75 26.67 4.64 -17.44
N SER A 76 25.59 5.03 -18.06
CA SER A 76 24.76 4.24 -18.95
C SER A 76 25.52 3.54 -20.08
N GLY A 77 25.47 2.24 -20.03
CA GLY A 77 25.91 1.31 -21.06
C GLY A 77 25.19 -0.03 -20.98
N GLY A 78 23.98 -0.10 -20.42
CA GLY A 78 23.11 -1.27 -20.55
C GLY A 78 23.29 -2.39 -19.54
N ALA A 79 23.89 -2.15 -18.37
CA ALA A 79 23.81 -3.13 -17.27
C ALA A 79 22.42 -3.05 -16.60
N ASP A 80 21.79 -4.19 -16.38
CA ASP A 80 20.58 -4.32 -15.59
C ASP A 80 20.87 -3.91 -14.15
N THR A 81 20.38 -2.73 -13.75
CA THR A 81 20.59 -2.18 -12.40
C THR A 81 19.51 -2.59 -11.42
N SER A 82 18.53 -3.40 -11.85
CA SER A 82 17.37 -3.79 -11.05
C SER A 82 17.75 -4.48 -9.73
N GLU A 83 18.81 -5.30 -9.73
CA GLU A 83 19.31 -5.96 -8.52
C GLU A 83 19.97 -5.02 -7.52
N ILE A 84 20.55 -3.90 -8.01
CA ILE A 84 21.23 -2.92 -7.16
C ILE A 84 20.20 -1.96 -6.55
N GLU A 85 19.12 -1.66 -7.26
CA GLU A 85 18.07 -0.77 -6.79
C GLU A 85 17.30 -1.35 -5.60
N ASP A 86 17.07 -2.65 -5.58
CA ASP A 86 16.38 -3.33 -4.47
C ASP A 86 17.10 -3.24 -3.12
N ALA A 87 18.44 -3.10 -3.14
CA ALA A 87 19.22 -3.03 -1.90
C ALA A 87 19.20 -1.65 -1.23
N PHE A 88 18.75 -0.61 -1.94
CA PHE A 88 18.83 0.78 -1.49
C PHE A 88 17.48 1.46 -1.26
N ILE A 89 16.36 0.85 -1.69
CA ILE A 89 15.02 1.37 -1.41
C ILE A 89 14.59 0.88 -0.04
N THR A 90 15.08 1.53 0.99
CA THR A 90 14.54 1.40 2.34
C THR A 90 13.51 2.49 2.56
N HIS A 91 12.29 2.16 2.91
CA HIS A 91 11.11 2.85 3.50
C HIS A 91 11.10 4.40 3.61
N THR A 92 11.84 5.16 2.80
CA THR A 92 12.07 6.58 3.03
C THR A 92 11.96 7.44 1.77
N ILE A 93 11.30 6.95 0.72
CA ILE A 93 11.03 7.78 -0.45
C ILE A 93 9.84 8.66 -0.12
N SER A 94 10.08 9.97 -0.04
CA SER A 94 9.02 10.95 0.15
C SER A 94 8.62 11.57 -1.19
N GLY A 95 7.32 11.54 -1.49
CA GLY A 95 6.78 12.15 -2.70
C GLY A 95 6.74 11.19 -3.90
N ASP A 96 7.19 11.69 -5.04
CA ASP A 96 7.08 11.00 -6.32
C ASP A 96 8.33 10.19 -6.64
N TYR A 97 8.13 8.94 -7.04
CA TYR A 97 9.20 8.06 -7.50
C TYR A 97 9.01 7.67 -8.97
N VAL A 98 10.00 7.95 -9.81
CA VAL A 98 9.98 7.62 -11.24
C VAL A 98 11.20 6.77 -11.59
N ASN A 99 10.98 5.62 -12.24
CA ASN A 99 12.05 4.78 -12.75
C ASN A 99 11.65 4.13 -14.08
N ASP A 100 12.29 4.57 -15.16
CA ASP A 100 12.05 4.13 -16.53
C ASP A 100 12.92 2.95 -16.97
N ARG A 101 13.81 2.47 -16.10
CA ARG A 101 14.80 1.43 -16.42
C ARG A 101 14.40 0.05 -15.98
N VAL A 102 13.66 -0.04 -14.88
CA VAL A 102 13.25 -1.33 -14.35
C VAL A 102 12.08 -1.90 -15.14
N THR A 103 12.11 -3.21 -15.32
CA THR A 103 11.03 -3.98 -15.96
C THR A 103 10.20 -4.76 -14.94
N LYS A 104 10.62 -4.76 -13.68
CA LYS A 104 10.01 -5.50 -12.58
C LYS A 104 10.20 -4.76 -11.27
N VAL A 105 9.16 -4.68 -10.44
CA VAL A 105 9.27 -4.24 -9.04
C VAL A 105 9.29 -5.50 -8.18
N LYS A 106 10.34 -5.66 -7.38
CA LYS A 106 10.57 -6.86 -6.59
C LYS A 106 9.78 -6.88 -5.28
N TYR A 107 9.85 -8.04 -4.59
CA TYR A 107 9.18 -8.29 -3.32
C TYR A 107 9.49 -7.19 -2.30
N GLY A 108 8.45 -6.58 -1.75
CA GLY A 108 8.56 -5.63 -0.64
C GLY A 108 9.31 -4.34 -0.92
N THR A 109 9.60 -3.99 -2.19
CA THR A 109 10.43 -2.82 -2.56
C THR A 109 10.03 -1.54 -1.82
N PHE A 110 8.73 -1.26 -1.69
CA PHE A 110 8.18 -0.08 -0.98
C PHE A 110 7.30 -0.48 0.20
N TYR A 111 7.54 -1.65 0.80
CA TYR A 111 6.74 -2.18 1.90
C TYR A 111 6.60 -1.17 3.05
N GLU A 112 5.35 -0.79 3.39
CA GLU A 112 5.01 0.18 4.45
C GLU A 112 5.63 1.58 4.26
N ASP A 113 5.99 1.97 3.03
CA ASP A 113 6.42 3.34 2.75
C ASP A 113 5.21 4.29 2.77
N THR A 114 4.99 4.93 3.91
CA THR A 114 3.87 5.83 4.14
C THR A 114 4.08 7.23 3.58
N ASN A 115 5.26 7.54 3.07
CA ASN A 115 5.61 8.85 2.52
C ASN A 115 5.56 8.88 0.98
N LEU A 116 5.51 7.71 0.35
CA LEU A 116 5.41 7.57 -1.10
C LEU A 116 4.01 7.99 -1.57
N THR A 117 3.93 9.02 -2.43
CA THR A 117 2.66 9.56 -2.93
C THR A 117 2.36 9.17 -4.36
N SER A 118 3.39 8.96 -5.18
CA SER A 118 3.24 8.63 -6.59
C SER A 118 4.37 7.73 -7.06
N VAL A 119 4.06 6.84 -8.00
CA VAL A 119 5.06 6.03 -8.72
C VAL A 119 4.79 6.06 -10.20
N SER A 120 5.87 6.13 -11.02
CA SER A 120 5.81 5.93 -12.47
C SER A 120 6.89 4.95 -12.90
N PHE A 121 6.43 3.82 -13.48
CA PHE A 121 7.25 2.73 -13.97
C PHE A 121 6.84 2.34 -15.40
N PRO A 122 7.22 3.11 -16.41
CA PRO A 122 6.71 2.94 -17.77
C PRO A 122 7.07 1.60 -18.44
N ASN A 123 8.09 0.92 -17.96
CA ASN A 123 8.57 -0.34 -18.53
C ASN A 123 8.29 -1.58 -17.65
N VAL A 124 7.69 -1.41 -16.47
CA VAL A 124 7.40 -2.53 -15.58
C VAL A 124 6.22 -3.34 -16.09
N THR A 125 6.42 -4.64 -16.22
CA THR A 125 5.41 -5.63 -16.60
C THR A 125 4.96 -6.53 -15.45
N ASN A 126 5.76 -6.60 -14.39
CA ASN A 126 5.48 -7.45 -13.23
C ASN A 126 5.78 -6.71 -11.92
N VAL A 127 4.86 -6.84 -10.96
CA VAL A 127 5.06 -6.33 -9.59
C VAL A 127 4.88 -7.49 -8.62
N GLU A 128 5.92 -7.75 -7.83
CA GLU A 128 5.96 -8.87 -6.88
C GLU A 128 5.16 -8.60 -5.60
N SER A 129 5.04 -9.64 -4.78
CA SER A 129 4.25 -9.60 -3.54
C SER A 129 4.73 -8.50 -2.60
N TYR A 130 3.77 -7.85 -1.96
CA TYR A 130 3.99 -6.79 -0.96
C TYR A 130 4.75 -5.56 -1.45
N ALA A 131 4.99 -5.40 -2.75
CA ALA A 131 5.84 -4.33 -3.27
C ALA A 131 5.39 -2.92 -2.83
N PHE A 132 4.09 -2.66 -2.76
CA PHE A 132 3.49 -1.41 -2.30
C PHE A 132 2.53 -1.62 -1.11
N TYR A 133 2.71 -2.72 -0.36
CA TYR A 133 1.86 -3.03 0.78
C TYR A 133 1.91 -1.93 1.83
N LYS A 134 0.74 -1.41 2.23
CA LYS A 134 0.61 -0.31 3.20
C LYS A 134 1.34 0.99 2.82
N CYS A 135 1.58 1.26 1.55
CA CYS A 135 1.93 2.61 1.10
C CYS A 135 0.70 3.51 1.23
N THR A 136 0.40 3.94 2.46
CA THR A 136 -0.88 4.56 2.80
C THR A 136 -1.07 5.99 2.28
N SER A 137 -0.06 6.57 1.66
CA SER A 137 -0.12 7.86 0.95
C SER A 137 -0.05 7.73 -0.57
N LEU A 138 0.06 6.49 -1.11
CA LEU A 138 0.21 6.26 -2.54
C LEU A 138 -1.13 6.44 -3.26
N GLU A 139 -1.24 7.55 -4.00
CA GLU A 139 -2.44 7.97 -4.73
C GLU A 139 -2.32 7.78 -6.24
N ASN A 140 -1.11 8.00 -6.80
CA ASN A 140 -0.86 7.92 -8.23
C ASN A 140 0.02 6.72 -8.55
N ILE A 141 -0.52 5.78 -9.33
CA ILE A 141 0.17 4.55 -9.71
C ILE A 141 0.18 4.46 -11.24
N ASP A 142 1.27 4.90 -11.86
CA ASP A 142 1.47 4.88 -13.31
C ASP A 142 2.38 3.73 -13.71
N ILE A 143 1.78 2.58 -14.05
CA ILE A 143 2.47 1.37 -14.54
C ILE A 143 1.74 0.86 -15.78
N PRO A 144 1.85 1.57 -16.91
CA PRO A 144 0.98 1.35 -18.08
C PRO A 144 1.17 -0.01 -18.75
N ARG A 145 2.31 -0.67 -18.53
CA ARG A 145 2.63 -1.97 -19.11
C ARG A 145 2.46 -3.14 -18.13
N LEU A 146 1.88 -2.91 -16.96
CA LEU A 146 1.68 -3.95 -15.95
C LEU A 146 0.83 -5.11 -16.50
N GLN A 147 1.38 -6.32 -16.48
CA GLN A 147 0.74 -7.57 -16.92
C GLN A 147 0.40 -8.49 -15.76
N SER A 148 1.18 -8.44 -14.68
CA SER A 148 0.93 -9.26 -13.51
C SER A 148 1.24 -8.53 -12.21
N ALA A 149 0.36 -8.73 -11.21
CA ALA A 149 0.53 -8.23 -9.86
C ALA A 149 0.33 -9.36 -8.85
N SER A 150 1.32 -9.55 -7.97
CA SER A 150 1.35 -10.65 -7.01
C SER A 150 0.54 -10.35 -5.74
N GLN A 151 0.70 -11.19 -4.72
CA GLN A 151 -0.06 -11.15 -3.48
C GLN A 151 0.20 -9.84 -2.70
N TYR A 152 -0.87 -9.19 -2.21
CA TYR A 152 -0.85 -7.97 -1.40
C TYR A 152 -0.12 -6.78 -2.06
N THR A 153 0.12 -6.80 -3.37
CA THR A 153 0.95 -5.80 -4.07
C THR A 153 0.54 -4.37 -3.76
N PHE A 154 -0.75 -4.04 -3.89
CA PHE A 154 -1.31 -2.70 -3.69
C PHE A 154 -2.28 -2.60 -2.50
N ALA A 155 -2.24 -3.58 -1.60
CA ALA A 155 -3.14 -3.57 -0.45
C ALA A 155 -2.83 -2.40 0.49
N TYR A 156 -3.89 -1.74 1.01
CA TYR A 156 -3.85 -0.55 1.87
C TYR A 156 -3.28 0.72 1.22
N THR A 157 -3.15 0.77 -0.12
CA THR A 157 -2.86 2.02 -0.84
C THR A 157 -4.11 2.88 -0.97
N LYS A 158 -3.97 4.11 -1.48
CA LYS A 158 -5.09 5.05 -1.69
C LYS A 158 -5.18 5.55 -3.14
N PRO A 159 -5.22 4.67 -4.14
CA PRO A 159 -5.20 5.07 -5.52
C PRO A 159 -6.45 5.89 -5.87
N SER A 160 -6.26 6.96 -6.63
CA SER A 160 -7.36 7.74 -7.22
C SER A 160 -8.14 6.93 -8.27
N SER A 161 -7.46 5.99 -8.94
CA SER A 161 -8.05 5.01 -9.85
C SER A 161 -7.18 3.75 -9.94
N ILE A 162 -7.80 2.61 -10.21
CA ILE A 162 -7.13 1.36 -10.57
C ILE A 162 -7.39 1.13 -12.06
N ASN A 163 -6.45 1.56 -12.90
CA ASN A 163 -6.56 1.44 -14.34
C ASN A 163 -5.27 0.87 -14.95
N PHE A 164 -5.27 -0.44 -15.19
CA PHE A 164 -4.13 -1.16 -15.75
C PHE A 164 -4.58 -1.89 -17.03
N PRO A 165 -4.42 -1.27 -18.20
CA PRO A 165 -5.00 -1.77 -19.45
C PRO A 165 -4.45 -3.12 -19.90
N LEU A 166 -3.23 -3.48 -19.49
CA LEU A 166 -2.57 -4.75 -19.89
C LEU A 166 -2.52 -5.78 -18.75
N LEU A 167 -3.12 -5.49 -17.58
CA LEU A 167 -3.07 -6.40 -16.44
C LEU A 167 -3.92 -7.66 -16.69
N GLU A 168 -3.26 -8.80 -16.87
CA GLU A 168 -3.88 -10.09 -17.16
C GLU A 168 -4.12 -10.94 -15.92
N THR A 169 -3.21 -10.84 -14.94
CA THR A 169 -3.23 -11.68 -13.74
C THR A 169 -3.03 -10.89 -12.47
N ILE A 170 -3.85 -11.21 -11.48
CA ILE A 170 -3.72 -10.72 -10.10
C ILE A 170 -3.72 -11.90 -9.14
N SER A 171 -3.17 -11.71 -7.95
CA SER A 171 -3.11 -12.72 -6.91
C SER A 171 -4.00 -12.35 -5.70
N THR A 172 -3.91 -13.13 -4.65
CA THR A 172 -4.69 -12.96 -3.43
C THR A 172 -4.40 -11.59 -2.79
N TYR A 173 -5.44 -10.86 -2.41
CA TYR A 173 -5.38 -9.55 -1.74
C TYR A 173 -4.66 -8.44 -2.53
N THR A 174 -4.46 -8.55 -3.85
CA THR A 174 -3.70 -7.57 -4.66
C THR A 174 -4.16 -6.14 -4.45
N PHE A 175 -5.47 -5.88 -4.45
CA PHE A 175 -6.12 -4.58 -4.29
C PHE A 175 -7.04 -4.55 -3.05
N ALA A 176 -6.71 -5.27 -1.99
CA ALA A 176 -7.52 -5.30 -0.79
C ALA A 176 -7.34 -4.03 0.06
N TYR A 177 -8.36 -3.70 0.85
CA TYR A 177 -8.34 -2.59 1.82
C TYR A 177 -8.18 -1.19 1.21
N ILE A 178 -8.67 -0.97 -0.02
CA ILE A 178 -8.75 0.35 -0.65
C ILE A 178 -9.96 1.08 -0.07
N THR A 179 -9.73 2.13 0.72
CA THR A 179 -10.79 2.83 1.48
C THR A 179 -11.20 4.17 0.87
N VAL A 180 -10.40 4.73 -0.04
CA VAL A 180 -10.72 5.98 -0.74
C VAL A 180 -11.61 5.71 -1.95
N PRO A 181 -12.47 6.66 -2.36
CA PRO A 181 -13.27 6.53 -3.57
C PRO A 181 -12.39 6.21 -4.78
N CYS A 182 -12.67 5.09 -5.42
CA CYS A 182 -11.84 4.57 -6.51
C CYS A 182 -12.71 3.80 -7.52
N SER A 183 -12.45 3.99 -8.79
CA SER A 183 -12.99 3.14 -9.87
C SER A 183 -11.96 2.13 -10.32
N VAL A 184 -12.43 0.97 -10.78
CA VAL A 184 -11.59 -0.13 -11.26
C VAL A 184 -11.92 -0.42 -12.71
N ASN A 185 -10.90 -0.31 -13.58
CA ASN A 185 -10.96 -0.66 -14.99
C ASN A 185 -9.79 -1.58 -15.36
N LEU A 186 -10.09 -2.86 -15.56
CA LEU A 186 -9.10 -3.90 -15.84
C LEU A 186 -9.52 -4.70 -17.09
N PRO A 187 -9.41 -4.10 -18.28
CA PRO A 187 -9.97 -4.68 -19.52
C PRO A 187 -9.30 -5.98 -19.96
N SER A 188 -8.06 -6.22 -19.56
CA SER A 188 -7.30 -7.43 -19.92
C SER A 188 -7.31 -8.51 -18.84
N LEU A 189 -7.96 -8.27 -17.70
CA LEU A 189 -7.96 -9.23 -16.59
C LEU A 189 -8.76 -10.49 -16.94
N LYS A 190 -8.09 -11.64 -16.96
CA LYS A 190 -8.66 -12.94 -17.31
C LYS A 190 -9.43 -13.58 -16.16
N THR A 191 -8.90 -13.48 -14.96
CA THR A 191 -9.54 -14.04 -13.76
C THR A 191 -9.21 -13.14 -12.54
N THR A 192 -10.19 -12.99 -11.65
CA THR A 192 -9.87 -12.45 -10.32
C THR A 192 -9.25 -13.56 -9.46
N SER A 193 -8.74 -13.19 -8.29
CA SER A 193 -8.19 -14.13 -7.32
C SER A 193 -8.93 -14.04 -5.98
N ASN A 194 -8.74 -15.02 -5.12
CA ASN A 194 -9.35 -15.04 -3.80
C ASN A 194 -9.05 -13.73 -3.04
N SER A 195 -10.11 -13.10 -2.52
CA SER A 195 -9.99 -11.86 -1.73
C SER A 195 -9.25 -10.70 -2.42
N SER A 196 -9.12 -10.70 -3.76
CA SER A 196 -8.26 -9.73 -4.47
C SER A 196 -8.66 -8.27 -4.27
N PHE A 197 -9.93 -7.98 -3.98
CA PHE A 197 -10.46 -6.65 -3.66
C PHE A 197 -11.12 -6.59 -2.26
N ARG A 198 -10.90 -7.60 -1.42
CA ARG A 198 -11.55 -7.71 -0.11
C ARG A 198 -11.41 -6.42 0.71
N ASP A 199 -12.49 -6.05 1.43
CA ASP A 199 -12.58 -4.88 2.31
C ASP A 199 -12.24 -3.53 1.64
N SER A 200 -12.29 -3.48 0.29
CA SER A 200 -12.05 -2.25 -0.48
C SER A 200 -13.32 -1.40 -0.55
N LYS A 201 -13.61 -0.74 0.56
CA LYS A 201 -14.85 0.04 0.76
C LYS A 201 -14.93 1.28 -0.13
N GLY A 202 -13.82 1.74 -0.68
CA GLY A 202 -13.80 2.87 -1.60
C GLY A 202 -14.27 2.52 -3.03
N ILE A 203 -14.27 1.24 -3.40
CA ILE A 203 -14.62 0.81 -4.75
C ILE A 203 -16.15 0.79 -4.92
N SER A 204 -16.68 1.59 -5.85
CA SER A 204 -18.11 1.60 -6.19
C SER A 204 -18.41 0.94 -7.55
N ARG A 205 -17.45 0.93 -8.47
CA ARG A 205 -17.59 0.41 -9.83
C ARG A 205 -16.39 -0.43 -10.23
N VAL A 206 -16.66 -1.57 -10.85
CA VAL A 206 -15.64 -2.47 -11.40
C VAL A 206 -16.02 -2.84 -12.84
N ASP A 207 -15.11 -2.64 -13.80
CA ASP A 207 -15.27 -3.01 -15.20
C ASP A 207 -14.23 -4.05 -15.61
N LEU A 208 -14.69 -5.23 -16.04
CA LEU A 208 -13.89 -6.38 -16.42
C LEU A 208 -14.31 -6.86 -17.81
N ALA A 209 -13.52 -6.52 -18.85
CA ALA A 209 -13.94 -6.77 -20.22
C ALA A 209 -13.90 -8.24 -20.63
N ILE A 210 -12.88 -8.99 -20.20
CA ILE A 210 -12.64 -10.36 -20.66
C ILE A 210 -12.59 -11.41 -19.55
N ALA A 211 -13.01 -11.04 -18.34
CA ALA A 211 -12.93 -11.95 -17.20
C ALA A 211 -13.79 -13.21 -17.42
N THR A 212 -13.18 -14.37 -17.18
CA THR A 212 -13.81 -15.68 -17.26
C THR A 212 -14.18 -16.27 -15.91
N LYS A 213 -13.62 -15.71 -14.81
CA LYS A 213 -13.89 -16.20 -13.46
C LYS A 213 -13.79 -15.07 -12.41
N ILE A 214 -14.77 -15.02 -11.51
CA ILE A 214 -14.70 -14.29 -10.26
C ILE A 214 -14.49 -15.30 -9.13
N ASP A 215 -13.39 -15.14 -8.39
CA ASP A 215 -12.97 -16.07 -7.34
C ASP A 215 -13.69 -15.80 -6.02
N ASN A 216 -13.56 -16.73 -5.09
CA ASN A 216 -14.15 -16.66 -3.76
C ASN A 216 -13.68 -15.40 -3.00
N LEU A 217 -14.59 -14.78 -2.23
CA LEU A 217 -14.33 -13.59 -1.41
C LEU A 217 -13.76 -12.38 -2.19
N CYS A 218 -13.81 -12.37 -3.53
CA CYS A 218 -13.17 -11.37 -4.38
C CYS A 218 -13.51 -9.95 -3.94
N PHE A 219 -14.80 -9.63 -3.78
CA PHE A 219 -15.33 -8.33 -3.37
C PHE A 219 -15.93 -8.35 -1.95
N TYR A 220 -15.49 -9.29 -1.10
CA TYR A 220 -16.02 -9.46 0.25
C TYR A 220 -15.84 -8.16 1.06
N TYR A 221 -16.94 -7.62 1.62
CA TYR A 221 -17.02 -6.33 2.32
C TYR A 221 -16.58 -5.10 1.52
N CYS A 222 -16.68 -5.13 0.17
CA CYS A 222 -16.66 -3.91 -0.64
C CYS A 222 -18.01 -3.19 -0.52
N ASN A 223 -18.25 -2.54 0.62
CA ASN A 223 -19.59 -2.06 1.01
C ASN A 223 -20.21 -1.03 0.04
N ASN A 224 -19.39 -0.33 -0.75
CA ASN A 224 -19.86 0.64 -1.73
C ASN A 224 -19.98 0.07 -3.15
N LEU A 225 -19.59 -1.17 -3.39
CA LEU A 225 -19.66 -1.78 -4.73
C LEU A 225 -21.14 -1.92 -5.16
N GLU A 226 -21.53 -1.06 -6.08
CA GLU A 226 -22.89 -0.99 -6.64
C GLU A 226 -22.95 -1.38 -8.13
N THR A 227 -21.82 -1.31 -8.85
CA THR A 227 -21.79 -1.60 -10.29
C THR A 227 -20.64 -2.55 -10.62
N LEU A 228 -20.98 -3.73 -11.10
CA LEU A 228 -20.06 -4.67 -11.74
C LEU A 228 -20.41 -4.80 -13.22
N ILE A 229 -19.39 -4.69 -14.09
CA ILE A 229 -19.57 -4.80 -15.55
C ILE A 229 -18.72 -5.93 -16.06
N LEU A 230 -19.37 -6.88 -16.74
CA LEU A 230 -18.76 -8.02 -17.38
C LEU A 230 -19.08 -7.94 -18.89
N ARG A 231 -18.05 -7.78 -19.74
CA ARG A 231 -18.28 -7.49 -21.17
C ARG A 231 -18.04 -8.67 -22.10
N LYS A 232 -17.53 -9.80 -21.59
CA LYS A 232 -17.27 -11.00 -22.39
C LYS A 232 -18.58 -11.58 -22.91
N SER A 233 -18.75 -11.62 -24.24
CA SER A 233 -20.04 -11.91 -24.89
C SER A 233 -20.16 -13.32 -25.46
N ASP A 234 -19.10 -14.12 -25.46
CA ASP A 234 -19.06 -15.48 -26.01
C ASP A 234 -19.27 -16.56 -24.94
N ALA A 235 -19.20 -16.23 -23.66
CA ALA A 235 -19.50 -17.13 -22.55
C ALA A 235 -19.71 -16.36 -21.26
N ILE A 236 -20.48 -16.92 -20.33
CA ILE A 236 -20.65 -16.37 -18.99
C ILE A 236 -19.33 -16.42 -18.20
N CYS A 237 -19.11 -15.43 -17.37
CA CYS A 237 -18.07 -15.43 -16.35
C CYS A 237 -18.49 -16.37 -15.21
N THR A 238 -17.64 -17.31 -14.81
CA THR A 238 -17.93 -18.20 -13.69
C THR A 238 -17.85 -17.45 -12.37
N LEU A 239 -18.87 -17.54 -11.53
CA LEU A 239 -18.82 -17.11 -10.14
C LEU A 239 -18.50 -18.31 -9.25
N GLN A 240 -17.35 -18.32 -8.62
CA GLN A 240 -16.90 -19.47 -7.82
C GLN A 240 -17.72 -19.67 -6.55
N ASN A 241 -18.14 -18.56 -5.89
CA ASN A 241 -18.95 -18.62 -4.70
C ASN A 241 -19.71 -17.30 -4.54
N THR A 242 -20.93 -17.34 -4.00
CA THR A 242 -21.74 -16.14 -3.68
C THR A 242 -21.09 -15.23 -2.63
N ASN A 243 -20.22 -15.78 -1.78
CA ASN A 243 -19.46 -15.00 -0.81
C ASN A 243 -18.55 -13.95 -1.45
N ALA A 244 -18.32 -14.03 -2.77
CA ALA A 244 -17.60 -12.98 -3.51
C ALA A 244 -18.22 -11.59 -3.31
N PHE A 245 -19.54 -11.50 -3.12
CA PHE A 245 -20.28 -10.24 -2.99
C PHE A 245 -20.81 -9.96 -1.58
N THR A 246 -20.50 -10.79 -0.59
CA THR A 246 -20.97 -10.56 0.79
C THR A 246 -20.62 -9.15 1.27
N GLY A 247 -21.62 -8.42 1.77
CA GLY A 247 -21.46 -7.05 2.30
C GLY A 247 -21.39 -5.95 1.22
N THR A 248 -21.59 -6.27 -0.07
CA THR A 248 -21.70 -5.28 -1.14
C THR A 248 -23.12 -4.74 -1.31
N LYS A 249 -23.31 -3.62 -2.03
CA LYS A 249 -24.60 -3.14 -2.47
C LYS A 249 -25.28 -4.10 -3.46
N ILE A 250 -24.51 -4.87 -4.22
CA ILE A 250 -25.03 -5.94 -5.08
C ILE A 250 -25.75 -7.01 -4.24
N ALA A 251 -25.09 -7.50 -3.19
CA ALA A 251 -25.69 -8.52 -2.32
C ALA A 251 -26.90 -8.00 -1.51
N SER A 252 -26.95 -6.70 -1.20
CA SER A 252 -28.09 -6.09 -0.52
C SER A 252 -29.25 -5.76 -1.45
N GLY A 253 -29.12 -5.97 -2.77
CA GLY A 253 -30.16 -5.72 -3.77
C GLY A 253 -30.23 -4.27 -4.26
N THR A 254 -29.29 -3.40 -3.89
CA THR A 254 -29.24 -1.99 -4.30
C THR A 254 -28.20 -1.68 -5.37
N GLY A 255 -27.38 -2.66 -5.74
CA GLY A 255 -26.42 -2.59 -6.84
C GLY A 255 -26.77 -3.54 -7.97
N TYR A 256 -26.05 -3.42 -9.11
CA TYR A 256 -26.35 -4.17 -10.33
C TYR A 256 -25.09 -4.78 -10.94
N ILE A 257 -25.32 -5.88 -11.67
CA ILE A 257 -24.32 -6.60 -12.47
C ILE A 257 -24.75 -6.48 -13.93
N TYR A 258 -23.96 -5.78 -14.72
CA TYR A 258 -24.22 -5.60 -16.14
C TYR A 258 -23.47 -6.64 -16.96
N VAL A 259 -24.20 -7.37 -17.78
CA VAL A 259 -23.70 -8.47 -18.61
C VAL A 259 -24.15 -8.29 -20.07
N PRO A 260 -23.49 -8.94 -21.05
CA PRO A 260 -23.93 -8.87 -22.43
C PRO A 260 -25.40 -9.26 -22.58
N ASP A 261 -26.12 -8.49 -23.39
CA ASP A 261 -27.57 -8.62 -23.57
C ASP A 261 -28.01 -10.06 -23.94
N ASN A 262 -27.22 -10.71 -24.79
CA ASN A 262 -27.45 -12.08 -25.22
C ASN A 262 -27.23 -13.14 -24.13
N LEU A 263 -26.59 -12.80 -23.01
CA LEU A 263 -26.26 -13.74 -21.93
C LEU A 263 -27.07 -13.49 -20.64
N VAL A 264 -27.93 -12.48 -20.60
CA VAL A 264 -28.69 -12.09 -19.38
C VAL A 264 -29.43 -13.30 -18.77
N GLU A 265 -30.21 -14.01 -19.56
CA GLU A 265 -31.01 -15.13 -19.07
C GLU A 265 -30.13 -16.33 -18.65
N GLU A 266 -29.01 -16.54 -19.33
CA GLU A 266 -28.05 -17.57 -18.95
C GLU A 266 -27.40 -17.26 -17.59
N TYR A 267 -26.99 -16.00 -17.36
CA TYR A 267 -26.48 -15.56 -16.07
C TYR A 267 -27.49 -15.72 -14.92
N LYS A 268 -28.76 -15.40 -15.15
CA LYS A 268 -29.81 -15.47 -14.12
C LYS A 268 -30.04 -16.89 -13.58
N VAL A 269 -29.74 -17.91 -14.37
CA VAL A 269 -29.94 -19.34 -13.98
C VAL A 269 -28.63 -20.05 -13.66
N ALA A 270 -27.49 -19.43 -13.95
CA ALA A 270 -26.18 -20.05 -13.75
C ALA A 270 -25.84 -20.24 -12.27
N THR A 271 -25.04 -21.25 -11.98
CA THR A 271 -24.57 -21.59 -10.63
C THR A 271 -23.95 -20.37 -9.94
N ASN A 272 -24.36 -20.13 -8.70
CA ASN A 272 -24.03 -18.99 -7.84
C ASN A 272 -24.57 -17.63 -8.36
N TRP A 273 -24.65 -17.38 -9.67
CA TRP A 273 -25.22 -16.16 -10.23
C TRP A 273 -26.73 -16.05 -9.99
N SER A 274 -27.44 -17.16 -9.96
CA SER A 274 -28.88 -17.20 -9.68
C SER A 274 -29.28 -16.56 -8.35
N SER A 275 -28.37 -16.49 -7.39
CA SER A 275 -28.57 -15.76 -6.14
C SER A 275 -28.67 -14.23 -6.33
N PHE A 276 -28.24 -13.71 -7.47
CA PHE A 276 -28.23 -12.30 -7.85
C PHE A 276 -29.10 -12.02 -9.09
N ALA A 277 -30.02 -12.93 -9.45
CA ALA A 277 -30.79 -12.85 -10.69
C ALA A 277 -31.54 -11.51 -10.87
N SER A 278 -32.06 -10.92 -9.79
CA SER A 278 -32.76 -9.62 -9.82
C SER A 278 -31.82 -8.42 -9.99
N GLN A 279 -30.53 -8.58 -9.75
CA GLN A 279 -29.50 -7.55 -9.93
C GLN A 279 -28.82 -7.62 -11.30
N ILE A 280 -29.04 -8.70 -12.07
CA ILE A 280 -28.43 -8.88 -13.40
C ILE A 280 -29.22 -8.07 -14.44
N LYS A 281 -28.51 -7.21 -15.15
CA LYS A 281 -29.00 -6.28 -16.15
C LYS A 281 -28.25 -6.41 -17.48
N PRO A 282 -28.89 -6.14 -18.63
CA PRO A 282 -28.19 -6.07 -19.90
C PRO A 282 -27.24 -4.85 -19.95
N LEU A 283 -26.14 -4.95 -20.68
CA LEU A 283 -25.21 -3.85 -20.91
C LEU A 283 -25.88 -2.65 -21.59
N SER A 284 -26.91 -2.87 -22.40
CA SER A 284 -27.70 -1.80 -23.02
C SER A 284 -28.43 -0.88 -22.01
N GLU A 285 -28.66 -1.33 -20.77
CA GLU A 285 -29.22 -0.52 -19.69
C GLU A 285 -28.14 0.25 -18.88
N LEU A 286 -26.85 0.02 -19.17
CA LEU A 286 -25.76 0.71 -18.51
C LEU A 286 -25.67 2.14 -19.00
N GLY A 287 -26.46 3.08 -18.65
CA GLY A 287 -26.37 4.47 -19.13
C GLY A 287 -24.90 4.94 -19.27
N VAL A 288 -24.50 5.27 -20.51
CA VAL A 288 -23.14 5.76 -20.84
C VAL A 288 -23.06 7.24 -20.51
#